data_b5cbc9ccb6b81cdd3ad061aa25546a48
#
_entry.id   b5cbc9ccb6b81cdd3ad061aa25546a48
#
_cell.length_a   1.000
_cell.length_b   1.000
_cell.length_c   1.000
_cell.angle_alpha   90.00
_cell.angle_beta   90.00
_cell.angle_gamma   90.00
#
_symmetry.space_group_name_H-M   'P 1'
#
loop_
_entity.id
_entity.type
_entity.pdbx_description
1 polymer ?
#
loop_
_entity_poly.entity_id
_entity_poly.type
_entity_poly.pdbx_seq_one_letter_code
_entity_poly.pdbx_strand_id
1 'polypeptide(L)'
;MATLFDLEGKEKRLAENTALMAEADFWNDQKKAQKIIRESNQLKALIETHHSLTDSFAELGEGISELSSSFDEDMNELISEEYVETMKKFEEFEIQVLLSGPYDDHNAILEIHPGAGGTEAMDWAAMLYRMYMRWAERKGFKIELMDYQEGEEAGMKSCSVLIQGPMAYGYLKAESGVHRLVRISPFDSNARRHTSFASVEIMPEFEDDLEIEIDDKDLEVITMRASGAGGQHINKTDSAVRMTHIPSGITVFCQSQRSQIQNREACLNMLKSKLLQLKIRENEERAAAVRGEVKANEWGSQIRSYVFAPYTMVKDLRTGHEAGNVQAVMDGEIDGFIDSYLRSMIKADE
;
A
#
# COMPACT_ATOMS: atom_id res chain seq x y z
N MET A 1 18.15 -14.32 7.80
CA MET A 1 17.48 -13.31 8.65
C MET A 1 18.41 -12.50 9.52
N ALA A 2 19.37 -13.07 10.24
CA ALA A 2 20.29 -12.27 11.08
C ALA A 2 21.06 -11.20 10.31
N THR A 3 21.40 -11.42 9.06
CA THR A 3 22.06 -10.46 8.18
C THR A 3 21.15 -9.37 7.61
N LEU A 4 19.85 -9.61 7.49
CA LEU A 4 18.84 -8.63 7.02
C LEU A 4 18.36 -7.70 8.14
N PHE A 5 18.36 -8.15 9.38
CA PHE A 5 17.79 -7.39 10.50
C PHE A 5 18.83 -6.51 11.20
N ASP A 6 20.02 -6.35 10.81
CA ASP A 6 21.04 -5.46 11.43
C ASP A 6 20.67 -4.92 12.84
N LEU A 7 20.56 -5.83 13.81
CA LEU A 7 20.13 -5.49 15.18
C LEU A 7 21.07 -4.46 15.83
N GLU A 8 22.38 -4.66 15.69
CA GLU A 8 23.39 -3.75 16.27
C GLU A 8 23.27 -2.33 15.70
N GLY A 9 23.06 -2.20 14.39
CA GLY A 9 22.86 -0.90 13.73
C GLY A 9 21.60 -0.20 14.22
N LYS A 10 20.49 -0.96 14.39
CA LYS A 10 19.22 -0.43 14.90
C LYS A 10 19.32 -0.01 16.37
N GLU A 11 19.96 -0.79 17.22
CA GLU A 11 20.22 -0.44 18.64
C GLU A 11 21.08 0.81 18.76
N LYS A 12 22.15 0.89 17.95
CA LYS A 12 23.02 2.09 17.91
C LYS A 12 22.20 3.31 17.46
N ARG A 13 21.40 3.19 16.44
CA ARG A 13 20.54 4.27 15.95
C ARG A 13 19.52 4.72 16.97
N LEU A 14 18.92 3.78 17.71
CA LEU A 14 18.01 4.09 18.82
C LEU A 14 18.73 4.84 19.94
N ALA A 15 19.96 4.44 20.28
CA ALA A 15 20.77 5.15 21.28
C ALA A 15 21.13 6.56 20.83
N GLU A 16 21.51 6.76 19.56
CA GLU A 16 21.75 8.09 18.97
C GLU A 16 20.51 8.98 19.03
N ASN A 17 19.35 8.47 18.62
CA ASN A 17 18.09 9.20 18.68
C ASN A 17 17.71 9.54 20.14
N THR A 18 17.94 8.63 21.08
CA THR A 18 17.68 8.87 22.51
C THR A 18 18.59 9.96 23.06
N ALA A 19 19.86 9.99 22.65
CA ALA A 19 20.79 11.06 23.02
C ALA A 19 20.35 12.42 22.45
N LEU A 20 19.93 12.47 21.18
CA LEU A 20 19.40 13.69 20.56
C LEU A 20 18.14 14.19 21.27
N MET A 21 17.23 13.30 21.69
CA MET A 21 16.03 13.68 22.45
C MET A 21 16.35 14.28 23.84
N ALA A 22 17.53 14.01 24.40
CA ALA A 22 17.96 14.56 25.66
C ALA A 22 18.62 15.94 25.55
N GLU A 23 18.89 16.42 24.33
CA GLU A 23 19.49 17.75 24.11
C GLU A 23 18.49 18.87 24.40
N ALA A 24 18.98 19.98 25.00
CA ALA A 24 18.12 21.11 25.38
C ALA A 24 17.43 21.78 24.18
N ASP A 25 18.05 21.74 23.01
CA ASP A 25 17.58 22.37 21.78
C ASP A 25 16.69 21.46 20.93
N PHE A 26 16.47 20.21 21.35
CA PHE A 26 15.69 19.21 20.60
C PHE A 26 14.29 19.70 20.22
N TRP A 27 13.63 20.44 21.12
CA TRP A 27 12.25 20.89 20.94
C TRP A 27 12.12 22.19 20.14
N ASN A 28 13.23 22.81 19.74
CA ASN A 28 13.22 24.06 18.98
C ASN A 28 12.67 23.83 17.54
N ASP A 29 12.86 22.63 17.00
CA ASP A 29 12.31 22.20 15.71
C ASP A 29 11.30 21.06 15.92
N GLN A 30 10.04 21.44 16.04
CA GLN A 30 8.96 20.50 16.37
C GLN A 30 8.79 19.41 15.31
N LYS A 31 9.00 19.72 14.02
CA LYS A 31 8.89 18.73 12.93
C LYS A 31 10.00 17.69 13.00
N LYS A 32 11.24 18.16 13.16
CA LYS A 32 12.40 17.28 13.32
C LYS A 32 12.28 16.42 14.57
N ALA A 33 11.81 16.99 15.68
CA ALA A 33 11.58 16.28 16.93
C ALA A 33 10.54 15.15 16.74
N GLN A 34 9.41 15.43 16.11
CA GLN A 34 8.38 14.42 15.82
C GLN A 34 8.90 13.29 14.95
N LYS A 35 9.71 13.59 13.92
CA LYS A 35 10.32 12.58 13.04
C LYS A 35 11.26 11.66 13.83
N ILE A 36 12.13 12.21 14.66
CA ILE A 36 13.06 11.44 15.50
C ILE A 36 12.31 10.57 16.52
N ILE A 37 11.26 11.11 17.15
CA ILE A 37 10.43 10.36 18.11
C ILE A 37 9.71 9.20 17.40
N ARG A 38 9.16 9.44 16.21
CA ARG A 38 8.51 8.38 15.42
C ARG A 38 9.48 7.28 15.04
N GLU A 39 10.67 7.64 14.52
CA GLU A 39 11.75 6.71 14.21
C GLU A 39 12.18 5.90 15.44
N SER A 40 12.37 6.57 16.59
CA SER A 40 12.74 5.92 17.85
C SER A 40 11.70 4.91 18.33
N ASN A 41 10.41 5.26 18.25
CA ASN A 41 9.33 4.37 18.66
C ASN A 41 9.24 3.14 17.74
N GLN A 42 9.45 3.31 16.44
CA GLN A 42 9.49 2.21 15.48
C GLN A 42 10.66 1.28 15.73
N LEU A 43 11.88 1.83 15.87
CA LEU A 43 13.08 1.06 16.19
C LEU A 43 12.91 0.28 17.49
N LYS A 44 12.39 0.93 18.54
CA LYS A 44 12.14 0.30 19.83
C LYS A 44 11.18 -0.87 19.72
N ALA A 45 10.05 -0.68 19.03
CA ALA A 45 9.06 -1.74 18.83
C ALA A 45 9.66 -2.93 18.07
N LEU A 46 10.45 -2.67 17.01
CA LEU A 46 11.11 -3.74 16.24
C LEU A 46 12.12 -4.52 17.09
N ILE A 47 12.95 -3.83 17.90
CA ILE A 47 13.94 -4.45 18.79
C ILE A 47 13.25 -5.28 19.86
N GLU A 48 12.21 -4.74 20.50
CA GLU A 48 11.42 -5.45 21.52
C GLU A 48 10.75 -6.72 20.95
N THR A 49 10.18 -6.63 19.75
CA THR A 49 9.58 -7.78 19.07
C THR A 49 10.63 -8.84 18.74
N HIS A 50 11.82 -8.43 18.26
CA HIS A 50 12.93 -9.35 18.00
C HIS A 50 13.36 -10.09 19.26
N HIS A 51 13.55 -9.40 20.39
CA HIS A 51 13.92 -10.02 21.65
C HIS A 51 12.84 -10.99 22.14
N SER A 52 11.57 -10.55 22.15
CA SER A 52 10.44 -11.40 22.53
C SER A 52 10.36 -12.68 21.71
N LEU A 53 10.55 -12.58 20.36
CA LEU A 53 10.57 -13.76 19.50
C LEU A 53 11.77 -14.67 19.78
N THR A 54 12.94 -14.09 20.06
CA THR A 54 14.13 -14.85 20.41
C THR A 54 13.93 -15.65 21.70
N ASP A 55 13.32 -15.03 22.72
CA ASP A 55 13.00 -15.67 23.99
C ASP A 55 11.96 -16.77 23.78
N SER A 56 10.87 -16.51 23.05
CA SER A 56 9.85 -17.52 22.75
C SER A 56 10.42 -18.73 21.98
N PHE A 57 11.33 -18.50 21.01
CA PHE A 57 11.99 -19.62 20.32
C PHE A 57 12.94 -20.41 21.23
N ALA A 58 13.60 -19.76 22.20
CA ALA A 58 14.44 -20.43 23.18
C ALA A 58 13.58 -21.32 24.11
N GLU A 59 12.47 -20.78 24.63
CA GLU A 59 11.50 -21.52 25.48
C GLU A 59 10.90 -22.71 24.73
N LEU A 60 10.47 -22.55 23.48
CA LEU A 60 10.02 -23.64 22.62
C LEU A 60 11.10 -24.71 22.41
N GLY A 61 12.36 -24.27 22.21
CA GLY A 61 13.50 -25.21 22.09
C GLY A 61 13.74 -26.02 23.31
N GLU A 62 13.66 -25.42 24.51
CA GLU A 62 13.76 -26.13 25.81
C GLU A 62 12.60 -27.11 26.00
N GLY A 63 11.36 -26.67 25.75
CA GLY A 63 10.16 -27.51 25.86
C GLY A 63 10.19 -28.71 24.90
N ILE A 64 10.61 -28.55 23.65
CA ILE A 64 10.79 -29.67 22.71
C ILE A 64 11.89 -30.64 23.19
N SER A 65 12.97 -30.11 23.77
CA SER A 65 14.04 -30.95 24.33
C SER A 65 13.55 -31.78 25.52
N GLU A 66 12.71 -31.20 26.37
CA GLU A 66 12.10 -31.89 27.51
C GLU A 66 11.11 -32.98 27.04
N LEU A 67 10.22 -32.66 26.08
CA LEU A 67 9.33 -33.65 25.46
C LEU A 67 10.08 -34.81 24.79
N SER A 68 11.24 -34.53 24.18
CA SER A 68 12.06 -35.59 23.57
C SER A 68 12.67 -36.56 24.61
N SER A 69 12.86 -36.09 25.84
CA SER A 69 13.38 -36.90 26.95
C SER A 69 12.29 -37.60 27.72
N SER A 70 11.10 -37.00 27.85
CA SER A 70 9.93 -37.54 28.56
C SER A 70 8.66 -37.05 27.90
N PHE A 71 8.04 -37.90 27.07
CA PHE A 71 6.83 -37.50 26.33
C PHE A 71 5.64 -37.36 27.28
N ASP A 72 5.00 -36.20 27.23
CA ASP A 72 3.76 -35.85 27.92
C ASP A 72 2.78 -35.26 26.91
N GLU A 73 1.55 -35.79 26.84
CA GLU A 73 0.56 -35.42 25.83
C GLU A 73 0.03 -33.98 26.03
N ASP A 74 -0.23 -33.59 27.28
CA ASP A 74 -0.73 -32.26 27.63
C ASP A 74 0.33 -31.19 27.34
N MET A 75 1.60 -31.50 27.69
CA MET A 75 2.72 -30.60 27.37
C MET A 75 2.96 -30.47 25.86
N ASN A 76 2.79 -31.57 25.11
CA ASN A 76 2.91 -31.54 23.66
C ASN A 76 1.82 -30.67 23.01
N GLU A 77 0.58 -30.68 23.51
CA GLU A 77 -0.50 -29.83 23.02
C GLU A 77 -0.19 -28.36 23.29
N LEU A 78 0.24 -28.01 24.51
CA LEU A 78 0.62 -26.64 24.88
C LEU A 78 1.77 -26.10 24.00
N ILE A 79 2.84 -26.87 23.81
CA ILE A 79 3.98 -26.47 22.97
C ILE A 79 3.55 -26.32 21.50
N SER A 80 2.63 -27.17 21.03
CA SER A 80 2.11 -27.08 19.67
C SER A 80 1.30 -25.81 19.45
N GLU A 81 0.47 -25.39 20.41
CA GLU A 81 -0.27 -24.14 20.35
C GLU A 81 0.67 -22.94 20.40
N GLU A 82 1.63 -22.94 21.33
CA GLU A 82 2.62 -21.86 21.45
C GLU A 82 3.50 -21.74 20.21
N TYR A 83 3.87 -22.88 19.59
CA TYR A 83 4.60 -22.89 18.33
C TYR A 83 3.81 -22.20 17.22
N VAL A 84 2.53 -22.49 17.06
CA VAL A 84 1.68 -21.88 16.05
C VAL A 84 1.56 -20.38 16.27
N GLU A 85 1.39 -19.94 17.52
CA GLU A 85 1.30 -18.50 17.84
C GLU A 85 2.63 -17.78 17.60
N THR A 86 3.74 -18.39 18.03
CA THR A 86 5.09 -17.82 17.82
C THR A 86 5.45 -17.74 16.34
N MET A 87 5.11 -18.77 15.55
CA MET A 87 5.31 -18.75 14.10
C MET A 87 4.51 -17.65 13.42
N LYS A 88 3.28 -17.41 13.84
CA LYS A 88 2.47 -16.31 13.32
C LYS A 88 3.11 -14.95 13.63
N LYS A 89 3.54 -14.72 14.87
CA LYS A 89 4.25 -13.49 15.27
C LYS A 89 5.55 -13.31 14.49
N PHE A 90 6.25 -14.41 14.23
CA PHE A 90 7.48 -14.40 13.43
C PHE A 90 7.23 -14.02 11.98
N GLU A 91 6.20 -14.56 11.35
CA GLU A 91 5.81 -14.20 9.98
C GLU A 91 5.42 -12.72 9.87
N GLU A 92 4.67 -12.19 10.84
CA GLU A 92 4.32 -10.77 10.90
C GLU A 92 5.58 -9.89 11.09
N PHE A 93 6.52 -10.31 11.93
CA PHE A 93 7.79 -9.61 12.14
C PHE A 93 8.68 -9.66 10.90
N GLU A 94 8.76 -10.82 10.21
CA GLU A 94 9.48 -10.94 8.95
C GLU A 94 9.03 -9.89 7.95
N ILE A 95 7.72 -9.71 7.78
CA ILE A 95 7.15 -8.71 6.88
C ILE A 95 7.51 -7.29 7.32
N GLN A 96 7.46 -7.00 8.64
CA GLN A 96 7.87 -5.68 9.15
C GLN A 96 9.35 -5.36 8.84
N VAL A 97 10.23 -6.36 8.92
CA VAL A 97 11.64 -6.23 8.55
C VAL A 97 11.80 -5.94 7.05
N LEU A 98 10.96 -6.56 6.19
CA LEU A 98 10.96 -6.34 4.75
C LEU A 98 10.45 -4.96 4.36
N LEU A 99 9.58 -4.37 5.18
CA LEU A 99 9.06 -3.03 5.01
C LEU A 99 10.04 -1.97 5.55
N SER A 100 11.28 -1.99 5.04
CA SER A 100 12.35 -1.08 5.45
C SER A 100 12.68 0.00 4.40
N GLY A 101 11.89 0.09 3.36
CA GLY A 101 12.04 1.12 2.33
C GLY A 101 11.80 2.55 2.87
N PRO A 102 12.34 3.58 2.21
CA PRO A 102 12.37 4.95 2.72
C PRO A 102 10.99 5.58 2.96
N TYR A 103 9.93 4.98 2.42
CA TYR A 103 8.54 5.48 2.52
C TYR A 103 7.56 4.41 3.00
N ASP A 104 8.05 3.23 3.38
CA ASP A 104 7.19 2.10 3.74
C ASP A 104 6.32 2.38 4.96
N ASP A 105 6.77 3.25 5.85
CA ASP A 105 6.06 3.68 7.06
C ASP A 105 4.98 4.76 6.81
N HIS A 106 4.84 5.22 5.55
CA HIS A 106 3.86 6.25 5.19
C HIS A 106 2.46 5.66 5.00
N ASN A 107 1.46 6.53 5.11
CA ASN A 107 0.12 6.23 4.65
C ASN A 107 0.13 6.06 3.12
N ALA A 108 -0.88 5.40 2.58
CA ALA A 108 -0.98 5.12 1.16
C ALA A 108 -2.13 5.91 0.52
N ILE A 109 -1.86 6.48 -0.65
CA ILE A 109 -2.89 6.98 -1.56
C ILE A 109 -3.08 5.90 -2.63
N LEU A 110 -4.28 5.34 -2.70
CA LEU A 110 -4.68 4.34 -3.67
C LEU A 110 -5.55 5.00 -4.74
N GLU A 111 -5.14 4.89 -6.00
CA GLU A 111 -5.93 5.32 -7.16
C GLU A 111 -6.26 4.11 -8.03
N ILE A 112 -7.52 4.04 -8.50
CA ILE A 112 -7.98 2.97 -9.39
C ILE A 112 -8.61 3.59 -10.63
N HIS A 113 -8.16 3.10 -11.79
CA HIS A 113 -8.67 3.53 -13.08
C HIS A 113 -9.10 2.31 -13.92
N PRO A 114 -10.32 2.32 -14.49
CA PRO A 114 -10.73 1.28 -15.43
C PRO A 114 -9.87 1.36 -16.70
N GLY A 115 -9.51 0.18 -17.23
CA GLY A 115 -8.87 0.06 -18.52
C GLY A 115 -9.85 0.23 -19.69
N ALA A 116 -9.37 0.01 -20.90
CA ALA A 116 -10.23 -0.02 -22.08
C ALA A 116 -11.22 -1.19 -21.98
N GLY A 117 -12.52 -0.93 -21.96
CA GLY A 117 -13.56 -1.97 -21.83
C GLY A 117 -14.96 -1.45 -21.45
N GLY A 118 -15.13 -0.13 -21.40
CA GLY A 118 -16.45 0.47 -21.11
C GLY A 118 -17.02 0.06 -19.75
N THR A 119 -18.32 -0.19 -19.67
CA THR A 119 -19.07 -0.54 -18.45
C THR A 119 -18.46 -1.72 -17.69
N GLU A 120 -17.98 -2.74 -18.38
CA GLU A 120 -17.36 -3.93 -17.77
C GLU A 120 -16.06 -3.59 -17.02
N ALA A 121 -15.22 -2.71 -17.57
CA ALA A 121 -13.99 -2.28 -16.91
C ALA A 121 -14.28 -1.34 -15.73
N MET A 122 -15.32 -0.51 -15.84
CA MET A 122 -15.78 0.35 -14.75
C MET A 122 -16.32 -0.46 -13.57
N ASP A 123 -17.08 -1.53 -13.85
CA ASP A 123 -17.56 -2.46 -12.81
C ASP A 123 -16.38 -3.21 -12.15
N TRP A 124 -15.42 -3.66 -12.96
CA TRP A 124 -14.20 -4.30 -12.43
C TRP A 124 -13.42 -3.37 -11.48
N ALA A 125 -13.24 -2.12 -11.86
CA ALA A 125 -12.58 -1.13 -11.01
C ALA A 125 -13.33 -0.94 -9.66
N ALA A 126 -14.67 -0.90 -9.68
CA ALA A 126 -15.48 -0.84 -8.45
C ALA A 126 -15.36 -2.11 -7.58
N MET A 127 -15.21 -3.28 -8.20
CA MET A 127 -14.95 -4.53 -7.48
C MET A 127 -13.58 -4.49 -6.78
N LEU A 128 -12.52 -4.02 -7.45
CA LEU A 128 -11.18 -3.86 -6.85
C LEU A 128 -11.21 -2.84 -5.70
N TYR A 129 -11.88 -1.70 -5.89
CA TYR A 129 -12.07 -0.72 -4.83
C TYR A 129 -12.64 -1.38 -3.56
N ARG A 130 -13.74 -2.12 -3.69
CA ARG A 130 -14.36 -2.81 -2.56
C ARG A 130 -13.42 -3.84 -1.91
N MET A 131 -12.65 -4.57 -2.72
CA MET A 131 -11.65 -5.54 -2.22
C MET A 131 -10.61 -4.84 -1.34
N TYR A 132 -10.02 -3.74 -1.81
CA TYR A 132 -9.02 -2.99 -1.03
C TYR A 132 -9.60 -2.33 0.21
N MET A 133 -10.82 -1.81 0.15
CA MET A 133 -11.47 -1.24 1.34
C MET A 133 -11.69 -2.29 2.42
N ARG A 134 -12.18 -3.48 2.07
CA ARG A 134 -12.34 -4.59 3.00
C ARG A 134 -11.02 -5.07 3.59
N TRP A 135 -9.96 -5.11 2.79
CA TRP A 135 -8.62 -5.43 3.29
C TRP A 135 -8.15 -4.38 4.30
N ALA A 136 -8.28 -3.09 3.99
CA ALA A 136 -7.89 -2.01 4.88
C ALA A 136 -8.68 -2.00 6.19
N GLU A 137 -10.00 -2.26 6.13
CA GLU A 137 -10.86 -2.44 7.32
C GLU A 137 -10.39 -3.62 8.19
N ARG A 138 -10.05 -4.76 7.60
CA ARG A 138 -9.53 -5.94 8.32
C ARG A 138 -8.18 -5.67 8.99
N LYS A 139 -7.33 -4.83 8.39
CA LYS A 139 -6.07 -4.36 8.99
C LYS A 139 -6.28 -3.29 10.06
N GLY A 140 -7.50 -2.79 10.26
CA GLY A 140 -7.80 -1.71 11.19
C GLY A 140 -7.29 -0.35 10.72
N PHE A 141 -7.08 -0.18 9.41
CA PHE A 141 -6.63 1.08 8.82
C PHE A 141 -7.80 2.04 8.69
N LYS A 142 -7.52 3.33 8.87
CA LYS A 142 -8.50 4.38 8.63
C LYS A 142 -8.55 4.68 7.14
N ILE A 143 -9.76 4.78 6.60
CA ILE A 143 -10.01 5.00 5.17
C ILE A 143 -10.65 6.38 5.02
N GLU A 144 -10.10 7.19 4.13
CA GLU A 144 -10.66 8.49 3.76
C GLU A 144 -10.82 8.57 2.25
N LEU A 145 -12.07 8.67 1.80
CA LEU A 145 -12.37 8.81 0.37
C LEU A 145 -12.05 10.23 -0.09
N MET A 146 -11.10 10.39 -0.99
CA MET A 146 -10.68 11.68 -1.54
C MET A 146 -11.48 12.07 -2.77
N ASP A 147 -11.67 11.13 -3.71
CA ASP A 147 -12.49 11.30 -4.90
C ASP A 147 -13.11 9.97 -5.33
N TYR A 148 -14.33 10.04 -5.86
CA TYR A 148 -15.03 8.91 -6.45
C TYR A 148 -15.93 9.39 -7.57
N GLN A 149 -15.67 8.92 -8.79
CA GLN A 149 -16.46 9.25 -9.96
C GLN A 149 -17.26 8.02 -10.40
N GLU A 150 -18.58 8.09 -10.28
CA GLU A 150 -19.48 7.02 -10.72
C GLU A 150 -19.42 6.82 -12.24
N GLY A 151 -19.55 5.58 -12.66
CA GLY A 151 -19.77 5.21 -14.05
C GLY A 151 -21.17 5.65 -14.53
N GLU A 152 -21.35 5.78 -15.84
CA GLU A 152 -22.64 6.22 -16.40
C GLU A 152 -23.74 5.16 -16.25
N GLU A 153 -23.41 3.90 -16.40
CA GLU A 153 -24.34 2.77 -16.32
C GLU A 153 -24.08 1.90 -15.10
N ALA A 154 -22.82 1.63 -14.80
CA ALA A 154 -22.37 0.83 -13.66
C ALA A 154 -20.90 1.10 -13.33
N GLY A 155 -20.49 0.74 -12.11
CA GLY A 155 -19.10 0.82 -11.68
C GLY A 155 -18.62 2.25 -11.45
N MET A 156 -17.33 2.50 -11.67
CA MET A 156 -16.69 3.81 -11.46
C MET A 156 -15.74 4.17 -12.58
N LYS A 157 -15.59 5.48 -12.83
CA LYS A 157 -14.62 6.06 -13.79
C LYS A 157 -13.25 6.26 -13.16
N SER A 158 -13.19 6.56 -11.87
CA SER A 158 -11.97 6.67 -11.08
C SER A 158 -12.29 6.75 -9.60
N CYS A 159 -11.36 6.39 -8.77
CA CYS A 159 -11.39 6.73 -7.36
C CYS A 159 -9.99 7.02 -6.84
N SER A 160 -9.92 7.86 -5.79
CA SER A 160 -8.72 8.13 -5.01
C SER A 160 -9.06 8.00 -3.54
N VAL A 161 -8.30 7.19 -2.81
CA VAL A 161 -8.55 6.88 -1.40
C VAL A 161 -7.25 7.04 -0.62
N LEU A 162 -7.32 7.72 0.51
CA LEU A 162 -6.23 7.76 1.49
C LEU A 162 -6.46 6.64 2.52
N ILE A 163 -5.47 5.77 2.65
CA ILE A 163 -5.45 4.66 3.61
C ILE A 163 -4.38 4.97 4.66
N GLN A 164 -4.83 5.23 5.90
CA GLN A 164 -3.98 5.64 7.00
C GLN A 164 -3.77 4.49 7.97
N GLY A 165 -2.53 4.12 8.17
CA GLY A 165 -2.17 3.06 9.11
C GLY A 165 -0.66 2.76 9.08
N PRO A 166 -0.18 1.96 10.04
CA PRO A 166 1.24 1.61 10.10
C PRO A 166 1.64 0.80 8.86
N MET A 167 2.69 1.25 8.18
CA MET A 167 3.24 0.60 6.98
C MET A 167 2.22 0.44 5.83
N ALA A 168 1.17 1.29 5.76
CA ALA A 168 0.13 1.15 4.76
C ALA A 168 0.66 1.20 3.32
N TYR A 169 1.57 2.15 3.03
CA TYR A 169 2.23 2.21 1.72
C TYR A 169 3.13 0.99 1.48
N GLY A 170 3.90 0.57 2.49
CA GLY A 170 4.80 -0.56 2.39
C GLY A 170 4.10 -1.85 1.95
N TYR A 171 2.92 -2.13 2.51
CA TYR A 171 2.08 -3.26 2.09
C TYR A 171 1.49 -3.05 0.70
N LEU A 172 0.85 -1.90 0.48
CA LEU A 172 0.06 -1.65 -0.72
C LEU A 172 0.90 -1.41 -1.97
N LYS A 173 2.17 -0.96 -1.87
CA LYS A 173 3.06 -0.80 -3.03
C LYS A 173 3.17 -2.08 -3.87
N ALA A 174 3.02 -3.25 -3.24
CA ALA A 174 2.99 -4.55 -3.90
C ALA A 174 1.79 -4.71 -4.86
N GLU A 175 0.72 -3.95 -4.67
CA GLU A 175 -0.52 -4.03 -5.45
C GLU A 175 -0.56 -3.07 -6.65
N SER A 176 0.46 -2.24 -6.82
CA SER A 176 0.54 -1.31 -7.94
C SER A 176 0.75 -2.04 -9.26
N GLY A 177 -0.15 -1.82 -10.23
CA GLY A 177 -0.08 -2.42 -11.56
C GLY A 177 -1.45 -2.73 -12.17
N VAL A 178 -1.46 -3.55 -13.20
CA VAL A 178 -2.66 -3.90 -13.95
C VAL A 178 -3.28 -5.20 -13.44
N HIS A 179 -4.56 -5.16 -13.12
CA HIS A 179 -5.37 -6.28 -12.67
C HIS A 179 -6.31 -6.74 -13.77
N ARG A 180 -6.24 -8.01 -14.12
CA ARG A 180 -7.04 -8.61 -15.19
C ARG A 180 -8.19 -9.43 -14.61
N LEU A 181 -9.41 -9.16 -15.05
CA LEU A 181 -10.61 -9.96 -14.76
C LEU A 181 -10.99 -10.81 -15.96
N VAL A 182 -11.37 -12.07 -15.72
CA VAL A 182 -12.00 -12.96 -16.69
C VAL A 182 -13.25 -13.54 -16.08
N ARG A 183 -14.43 -13.12 -16.56
CA ARG A 183 -15.73 -13.61 -16.07
C ARG A 183 -16.78 -13.68 -17.19
N ILE A 184 -17.91 -14.31 -16.90
CA ILE A 184 -19.11 -14.14 -17.72
C ILE A 184 -19.67 -12.76 -17.42
N SER A 185 -19.87 -11.94 -18.46
CA SER A 185 -20.32 -10.55 -18.30
C SER A 185 -21.78 -10.50 -17.84
N PRO A 186 -22.10 -9.77 -16.76
CA PRO A 186 -23.48 -9.50 -16.36
C PRO A 186 -24.18 -8.49 -17.29
N PHE A 187 -23.42 -7.76 -18.11
CA PHE A 187 -23.91 -6.74 -19.04
C PHE A 187 -24.13 -7.28 -20.47
N ASP A 188 -23.65 -8.48 -20.77
CA ASP A 188 -23.84 -9.13 -22.08
C ASP A 188 -25.02 -10.09 -22.02
N SER A 189 -26.09 -9.78 -22.78
CA SER A 189 -27.29 -10.60 -22.90
C SER A 189 -27.03 -12.04 -23.41
N ASN A 190 -25.90 -12.26 -24.09
CA ASN A 190 -25.47 -13.58 -24.57
C ASN A 190 -24.62 -14.36 -23.57
N ALA A 191 -24.42 -13.82 -22.34
CA ALA A 191 -23.65 -14.45 -21.29
C ALA A 191 -22.24 -14.90 -21.73
N ARG A 192 -21.59 -14.13 -22.60
CA ARG A 192 -20.25 -14.45 -23.10
C ARG A 192 -19.19 -14.11 -22.04
N ARG A 193 -18.07 -14.80 -22.13
CA ARG A 193 -16.90 -14.55 -21.32
C ARG A 193 -16.16 -13.31 -21.82
N HIS A 194 -15.96 -12.34 -20.93
CA HIS A 194 -15.23 -11.11 -21.20
C HIS A 194 -13.95 -11.03 -20.40
N THR A 195 -13.01 -10.27 -20.89
CA THR A 195 -11.77 -9.92 -20.20
C THR A 195 -11.73 -8.41 -20.02
N SER A 196 -11.55 -7.96 -18.79
CA SER A 196 -11.48 -6.55 -18.44
C SER A 196 -10.19 -6.25 -17.66
N PHE A 197 -9.73 -5.03 -17.76
CA PHE A 197 -8.53 -4.57 -17.10
C PHE A 197 -8.85 -3.33 -16.25
N ALA A 198 -8.15 -3.19 -15.13
CA ALA A 198 -8.11 -1.97 -14.35
C ALA A 198 -6.69 -1.78 -13.82
N SER A 199 -6.23 -0.55 -13.75
CA SER A 199 -4.96 -0.19 -13.15
C SER A 199 -5.16 0.27 -11.72
N VAL A 200 -4.26 -0.16 -10.84
CA VAL A 200 -4.13 0.29 -9.47
C VAL A 200 -2.80 1.01 -9.35
N GLU A 201 -2.84 2.22 -8.84
CA GLU A 201 -1.66 3.05 -8.59
C GLU A 201 -1.58 3.34 -7.10
N ILE A 202 -0.43 3.08 -6.49
CA ILE A 202 -0.21 3.29 -5.06
C ILE A 202 0.91 4.31 -4.88
N MET A 203 0.63 5.32 -4.07
CA MET A 203 1.56 6.39 -3.77
C MET A 203 1.66 6.59 -2.26
N PRO A 204 2.84 6.95 -1.72
CA PRO A 204 2.93 7.34 -0.32
C PRO A 204 2.27 8.70 -0.10
N GLU A 205 1.60 8.89 1.05
CA GLU A 205 1.16 10.20 1.50
C GLU A 205 2.36 10.96 2.06
N PHE A 206 2.58 12.17 1.57
CA PHE A 206 3.58 13.07 2.10
C PHE A 206 2.90 14.17 2.92
N GLU A 207 3.14 14.16 4.22
CA GLU A 207 2.81 15.27 5.10
C GLU A 207 3.94 16.31 5.00
N ASP A 208 3.68 17.45 4.38
CA ASP A 208 4.47 18.71 4.38
C ASP A 208 6.02 18.71 4.31
N ASP A 209 6.70 17.57 4.28
CA ASP A 209 8.16 17.50 4.41
C ASP A 209 8.91 17.13 3.11
N LEU A 210 8.27 17.32 1.96
CA LEU A 210 8.99 17.12 0.70
C LEU A 210 9.84 18.35 0.35
N GLU A 211 11.12 18.10 0.16
CA GLU A 211 12.05 18.98 -0.57
C GLU A 211 11.67 19.21 -2.07
N ILE A 212 10.44 18.91 -2.45
CA ILE A 212 9.88 19.34 -3.72
C ILE A 212 9.16 20.65 -3.46
N GLU A 213 9.89 21.74 -3.58
CA GLU A 213 9.31 23.07 -3.69
C GLU A 213 8.56 23.15 -5.01
N ILE A 214 7.25 23.27 -4.92
CA ILE A 214 6.40 23.56 -6.09
C ILE A 214 6.18 25.06 -6.08
N ASP A 215 6.69 25.74 -7.10
CA ASP A 215 6.46 27.16 -7.25
C ASP A 215 5.01 27.41 -7.70
N ASP A 216 4.30 28.33 -7.07
CA ASP A 216 2.89 28.65 -7.41
C ASP A 216 2.69 29.06 -8.91
N LYS A 217 3.75 29.59 -9.55
CA LYS A 217 3.72 29.93 -11.00
C LYS A 217 3.72 28.70 -11.91
N ASP A 218 4.15 27.53 -11.40
CA ASP A 218 4.18 26.27 -12.15
C ASP A 218 2.88 25.48 -11.96
N LEU A 219 1.90 26.04 -11.21
CA LEU A 219 0.62 25.44 -10.94
C LEU A 219 -0.51 26.14 -11.69
N GLU A 220 -1.23 25.39 -12.50
CA GLU A 220 -2.54 25.78 -12.99
C GLU A 220 -3.62 25.21 -12.07
N VAL A 221 -4.37 26.09 -11.38
CA VAL A 221 -5.43 25.71 -10.45
C VAL A 221 -6.78 26.11 -11.02
N ILE A 222 -7.63 25.14 -11.32
CA ILE A 222 -8.98 25.33 -11.81
C ILE A 222 -9.96 24.89 -10.75
N THR A 223 -10.83 25.82 -10.33
CA THR A 223 -11.92 25.51 -9.42
C THR A 223 -13.20 25.26 -10.21
N MET A 224 -13.97 24.26 -9.80
CA MET A 224 -15.20 23.89 -10.47
C MET A 224 -16.24 23.41 -9.47
N ARG A 225 -17.48 23.29 -9.94
CA ARG A 225 -18.54 22.71 -9.12
C ARG A 225 -18.30 21.22 -8.93
N ALA A 226 -18.48 20.77 -7.69
CA ALA A 226 -18.41 19.34 -7.42
C ALA A 226 -19.56 18.61 -8.15
N SER A 227 -19.25 17.49 -8.79
CA SER A 227 -20.23 16.61 -9.43
C SER A 227 -20.62 15.48 -8.49
N GLY A 228 -21.92 15.26 -8.24
CA GLY A 228 -22.42 14.15 -7.41
C GLY A 228 -23.86 14.39 -6.94
N ALA A 229 -24.48 13.33 -6.42
CA ALA A 229 -25.81 13.39 -5.82
C ALA A 229 -25.75 14.18 -4.50
N GLY A 230 -26.12 15.44 -4.50
CA GLY A 230 -26.09 16.31 -3.34
C GLY A 230 -27.05 17.50 -3.47
N GLY A 231 -27.49 18.03 -2.32
CA GLY A 231 -28.46 19.11 -2.20
C GLY A 231 -27.96 20.46 -2.74
N GLN A 232 -28.77 21.52 -2.58
CA GLN A 232 -28.55 22.87 -3.16
C GLN A 232 -27.17 23.51 -2.91
N HIS A 233 -26.38 23.02 -1.95
CA HIS A 233 -25.07 23.60 -1.62
C HIS A 233 -24.00 23.15 -2.61
N ILE A 234 -24.04 21.90 -3.07
CA ILE A 234 -23.06 21.33 -4.02
C ILE A 234 -23.15 22.00 -5.41
N ASN A 235 -24.35 22.42 -5.79
CA ASN A 235 -24.59 23.04 -7.11
C ASN A 235 -24.31 24.55 -7.16
N LYS A 236 -23.94 25.20 -6.04
CA LYS A 236 -23.75 26.65 -5.96
C LYS A 236 -22.32 27.09 -5.64
N THR A 237 -21.48 26.20 -5.12
CA THR A 237 -20.11 26.52 -4.71
C THR A 237 -19.08 25.75 -5.53
N ASP A 238 -18.05 26.45 -6.03
CA ASP A 238 -16.93 25.88 -6.76
C ASP A 238 -15.94 25.28 -5.74
N SER A 239 -16.32 24.17 -5.07
CA SER A 239 -15.51 23.53 -4.04
C SER A 239 -14.54 22.50 -4.59
N ALA A 240 -14.79 21.91 -5.76
CA ALA A 240 -13.88 20.98 -6.41
C ALA A 240 -12.67 21.70 -6.98
N VAL A 241 -11.49 21.11 -6.84
CA VAL A 241 -10.22 21.67 -7.29
C VAL A 241 -9.53 20.68 -8.22
N ARG A 242 -9.15 21.19 -9.40
CA ARG A 242 -8.22 20.52 -10.33
C ARG A 242 -6.91 21.30 -10.31
N MET A 243 -5.80 20.60 -10.14
CA MET A 243 -4.48 21.20 -10.12
C MET A 243 -3.59 20.50 -11.15
N THR A 244 -2.96 21.27 -12.01
CA THR A 244 -2.03 20.76 -13.02
C THR A 244 -0.66 21.39 -12.80
N HIS A 245 0.37 20.57 -12.69
CA HIS A 245 1.74 21.03 -12.68
C HIS A 245 2.22 21.19 -14.12
N ILE A 246 2.41 22.44 -14.54
CA ILE A 246 2.68 22.82 -15.94
C ILE A 246 3.93 22.11 -16.50
N PRO A 247 5.09 22.09 -15.79
CA PRO A 247 6.30 21.49 -16.32
C PRO A 247 6.22 19.97 -16.53
N SER A 248 5.50 19.24 -15.67
CA SER A 248 5.38 17.77 -15.75
C SER A 248 4.10 17.32 -16.46
N GLY A 249 3.12 18.20 -16.65
CA GLY A 249 1.80 17.87 -17.21
C GLY A 249 0.92 17.02 -16.26
N ILE A 250 1.36 16.76 -15.04
CA ILE A 250 0.61 15.95 -14.07
C ILE A 250 -0.60 16.74 -13.60
N THR A 251 -1.76 16.11 -13.70
CA THR A 251 -3.04 16.68 -13.26
C THR A 251 -3.60 15.83 -12.11
N VAL A 252 -4.11 16.50 -11.08
CA VAL A 252 -4.81 15.91 -9.94
C VAL A 252 -6.16 16.61 -9.74
N PHE A 253 -7.11 15.89 -9.13
CA PHE A 253 -8.45 16.40 -8.89
C PHE A 253 -8.92 15.96 -7.50
N CYS A 254 -9.53 16.87 -6.74
CA CYS A 254 -10.12 16.57 -5.44
C CYS A 254 -11.45 17.32 -5.24
N GLN A 255 -12.48 16.60 -4.75
CA GLN A 255 -13.79 17.16 -4.40
C GLN A 255 -14.36 16.55 -3.10
N SER A 256 -13.50 15.92 -2.28
CA SER A 256 -13.90 15.16 -1.09
C SER A 256 -14.45 16.02 0.02
N GLN A 257 -13.98 17.26 0.14
CA GLN A 257 -14.34 18.16 1.22
C GLN A 257 -15.30 19.26 0.74
N ARG A 258 -16.11 19.81 1.68
CA ARG A 258 -16.97 20.95 1.40
C ARG A 258 -16.20 22.27 1.27
N SER A 259 -14.99 22.30 1.77
CA SER A 259 -14.09 23.46 1.74
C SER A 259 -13.15 23.39 0.53
N GLN A 260 -13.17 24.43 -0.30
CA GLN A 260 -12.24 24.60 -1.43
C GLN A 260 -10.78 24.60 -0.95
N ILE A 261 -10.51 25.19 0.23
CA ILE A 261 -9.14 25.27 0.79
C ILE A 261 -8.63 23.87 1.11
N GLN A 262 -9.43 23.04 1.79
CA GLN A 262 -9.06 21.66 2.11
C GLN A 262 -8.87 20.80 0.85
N ASN A 263 -9.73 20.96 -0.16
CA ASN A 263 -9.55 20.28 -1.45
C ASN A 263 -8.28 20.75 -2.17
N ARG A 264 -7.91 22.03 -2.05
CA ARG A 264 -6.67 22.57 -2.61
C ARG A 264 -5.44 21.95 -1.92
N GLU A 265 -5.45 21.86 -0.60
CA GLU A 265 -4.37 21.21 0.17
C GLU A 265 -4.24 19.71 -0.18
N ALA A 266 -5.36 19.00 -0.27
CA ALA A 266 -5.38 17.61 -0.69
C ALA A 266 -4.81 17.45 -2.12
N CYS A 267 -5.23 18.28 -3.08
CA CYS A 267 -4.66 18.29 -4.43
C CYS A 267 -3.15 18.56 -4.40
N LEU A 268 -2.68 19.50 -3.58
CA LEU A 268 -1.26 19.80 -3.47
C LEU A 268 -0.46 18.59 -2.96
N ASN A 269 -0.96 17.90 -1.96
CA ASN A 269 -0.33 16.69 -1.41
C ASN A 269 -0.33 15.54 -2.43
N MET A 270 -1.45 15.33 -3.14
CA MET A 270 -1.51 14.37 -4.25
C MET A 270 -0.52 14.69 -5.36
N LEU A 271 -0.40 15.98 -5.72
CA LEU A 271 0.53 16.42 -6.76
C LEU A 271 1.99 16.22 -6.33
N LYS A 272 2.33 16.59 -5.09
CA LYS A 272 3.65 16.33 -4.51
C LYS A 272 3.99 14.83 -4.56
N SER A 273 3.05 13.97 -4.19
CA SER A 273 3.22 12.51 -4.23
C SER A 273 3.50 12.01 -5.64
N LYS A 274 2.74 12.48 -6.64
CA LYS A 274 2.96 12.11 -8.04
C LYS A 274 4.30 12.61 -8.60
N LEU A 275 4.70 13.82 -8.23
CA LEU A 275 6.00 14.38 -8.64
C LEU A 275 7.17 13.60 -8.04
N LEU A 276 7.06 13.16 -6.78
CA LEU A 276 8.09 12.32 -6.18
C LEU A 276 8.18 10.96 -6.86
N GLN A 277 7.05 10.34 -7.15
CA GLN A 277 7.03 9.07 -7.87
C GLN A 277 7.70 9.19 -9.24
N LEU A 278 7.45 10.30 -9.96
CA LEU A 278 8.15 10.60 -11.20
C LEU A 278 9.66 10.70 -10.99
N LYS A 279 10.10 11.41 -9.95
CA LYS A 279 11.53 11.57 -9.62
C LYS A 279 12.20 10.26 -9.23
N ILE A 280 11.51 9.40 -8.46
CA ILE A 280 11.99 8.06 -8.13
C ILE A 280 12.15 7.23 -9.42
N ARG A 281 11.12 7.22 -10.27
CA ARG A 281 11.14 6.52 -11.54
C ARG A 281 12.27 6.99 -12.46
N GLU A 282 12.48 8.31 -12.59
CA GLU A 282 13.59 8.85 -13.35
C GLU A 282 14.96 8.41 -12.81
N ASN A 283 15.10 8.32 -11.48
CA ASN A 283 16.32 7.84 -10.85
C ASN A 283 16.51 6.33 -11.08
N GLU A 284 15.45 5.53 -11.02
CA GLU A 284 15.47 4.10 -11.33
C GLU A 284 15.78 3.86 -12.81
N GLU A 285 15.20 4.62 -13.72
CA GLU A 285 15.50 4.55 -15.16
C GLU A 285 16.94 4.95 -15.47
N ARG A 286 17.50 5.95 -14.78
CA ARG A 286 18.92 6.31 -14.87
C ARG A 286 19.81 5.20 -14.34
N ALA A 287 19.45 4.60 -13.21
CA ALA A 287 20.17 3.46 -12.64
C ALA A 287 20.11 2.23 -13.56
N ALA A 288 18.96 1.97 -14.17
CA ALA A 288 18.78 0.89 -15.14
C ALA A 288 19.53 1.15 -16.45
N ALA A 289 19.59 2.40 -16.94
CA ALA A 289 20.38 2.78 -18.12
C ALA A 289 21.89 2.58 -17.90
N VAL A 290 22.36 2.75 -16.66
CA VAL A 290 23.76 2.47 -16.28
C VAL A 290 24.00 0.95 -16.15
N ARG A 291 22.95 0.15 -15.85
CA ARG A 291 23.04 -1.32 -15.74
C ARG A 291 22.87 -2.08 -17.07
N GLY A 292 22.50 -1.39 -18.18
CA GLY A 292 22.26 -2.03 -19.48
C GLY A 292 20.82 -2.53 -19.68
N GLU A 293 20.30 -2.38 -20.89
CA GLU A 293 18.92 -2.53 -21.34
C GLU A 293 18.11 -3.65 -20.66
N VAL A 294 17.16 -3.26 -19.84
CA VAL A 294 15.97 -4.08 -19.56
C VAL A 294 14.88 -3.63 -20.51
N LYS A 295 14.49 -4.49 -21.45
CA LYS A 295 13.44 -4.22 -22.44
C LYS A 295 12.11 -3.93 -21.75
N ALA A 296 11.65 -2.69 -21.85
CA ALA A 296 10.31 -2.29 -21.45
C ALA A 296 9.27 -2.98 -22.34
N ASN A 297 8.48 -3.90 -21.76
CA ASN A 297 7.28 -4.44 -22.38
C ASN A 297 6.06 -3.76 -21.75
N GLU A 298 5.52 -2.77 -22.42
CA GLU A 298 4.32 -2.03 -21.97
C GLU A 298 3.05 -2.90 -21.84
N TRP A 299 2.99 -4.09 -22.41
CA TRP A 299 1.94 -5.09 -22.25
C TRP A 299 2.24 -6.12 -21.15
N GLY A 300 3.38 -6.05 -20.48
CA GLY A 300 3.86 -6.97 -19.46
C GLY A 300 3.54 -6.57 -18.01
N SER A 301 2.89 -5.46 -17.78
CA SER A 301 2.64 -4.91 -16.44
C SER A 301 1.43 -5.50 -15.71
N GLN A 302 0.85 -6.62 -16.20
CA GLN A 302 -0.18 -7.34 -15.46
C GLN A 302 0.43 -8.00 -14.22
N ILE A 303 0.00 -7.57 -13.04
CA ILE A 303 0.48 -8.15 -11.78
C ILE A 303 -0.37 -9.35 -11.36
N ARG A 304 -1.70 -9.30 -11.62
CA ARG A 304 -2.61 -10.34 -11.13
C ARG A 304 -3.76 -10.61 -12.10
N SER A 305 -4.13 -11.90 -12.22
CA SER A 305 -5.26 -12.36 -13.01
C SER A 305 -6.32 -12.99 -12.12
N TYR A 306 -7.56 -12.55 -12.27
CA TYR A 306 -8.73 -13.01 -11.54
C TYR A 306 -9.65 -13.73 -12.53
N VAL A 307 -9.79 -15.03 -12.37
CA VAL A 307 -10.63 -15.88 -13.24
C VAL A 307 -11.83 -16.38 -12.45
N PHE A 308 -13.04 -16.02 -12.89
CA PHE A 308 -14.30 -16.44 -12.30
C PHE A 308 -14.99 -17.53 -13.13
N ALA A 309 -14.62 -17.69 -14.40
CA ALA A 309 -15.13 -18.72 -15.30
C ALA A 309 -14.11 -19.03 -16.41
N PRO A 310 -13.94 -20.32 -16.80
CA PRO A 310 -14.71 -21.51 -16.45
C PRO A 310 -14.28 -22.18 -15.13
N TYR A 311 -13.21 -21.74 -14.52
CA TYR A 311 -12.71 -22.16 -13.20
C TYR A 311 -12.48 -20.91 -12.36
N THR A 312 -12.39 -21.08 -11.04
CA THR A 312 -12.13 -19.98 -10.12
C THR A 312 -10.68 -19.99 -9.67
N MET A 313 -9.94 -18.90 -9.93
CA MET A 313 -8.54 -18.77 -9.52
C MET A 313 -8.10 -17.30 -9.55
N VAL A 314 -7.36 -16.88 -8.55
CA VAL A 314 -6.57 -15.65 -8.58
C VAL A 314 -5.10 -16.03 -8.61
N LYS A 315 -4.33 -15.46 -9.55
CA LYS A 315 -2.91 -15.75 -9.71
C LYS A 315 -2.12 -14.46 -9.85
N ASP A 316 -1.11 -14.30 -9.02
CA ASP A 316 -0.09 -13.26 -9.20
C ASP A 316 0.95 -13.75 -10.21
N LEU A 317 1.17 -12.95 -11.25
CA LEU A 317 2.05 -13.33 -12.37
C LEU A 317 3.53 -13.08 -12.05
N ARG A 318 3.82 -12.27 -11.03
CA ARG A 318 5.18 -11.92 -10.60
C ARG A 318 5.77 -13.01 -9.70
N THR A 319 4.97 -13.51 -8.77
CA THR A 319 5.39 -14.47 -7.74
C THR A 319 4.96 -15.89 -8.02
N GLY A 320 3.95 -16.07 -8.88
CA GLY A 320 3.30 -17.35 -9.11
C GLY A 320 2.35 -17.79 -7.99
N HIS A 321 2.12 -16.96 -6.97
CA HIS A 321 1.17 -17.26 -5.90
C HIS A 321 -0.26 -17.39 -6.43
N GLU A 322 -0.99 -18.42 -5.99
CA GLU A 322 -2.33 -18.75 -6.47
C GLU A 322 -3.31 -18.91 -5.30
N ALA A 323 -4.54 -18.43 -5.47
CA ALA A 323 -5.64 -18.63 -4.53
C ALA A 323 -6.88 -19.15 -5.29
N GLY A 324 -7.39 -20.31 -4.89
CA GLY A 324 -8.59 -20.92 -5.51
C GLY A 324 -9.89 -20.28 -5.03
N ASN A 325 -9.92 -19.72 -3.82
CA ASN A 325 -11.10 -19.03 -3.27
C ASN A 325 -11.12 -17.56 -3.70
N VAL A 326 -11.64 -17.33 -4.92
CA VAL A 326 -11.74 -15.98 -5.48
C VAL A 326 -12.62 -15.07 -4.64
N GLN A 327 -13.67 -15.62 -3.99
CA GLN A 327 -14.56 -14.81 -3.15
C GLN A 327 -13.85 -14.27 -1.91
N ALA A 328 -13.04 -15.08 -1.24
CA ALA A 328 -12.24 -14.65 -0.10
C ALA A 328 -11.28 -13.53 -0.49
N VAL A 329 -10.62 -13.65 -1.66
CA VAL A 329 -9.75 -12.59 -2.20
C VAL A 329 -10.55 -11.30 -2.43
N MET A 330 -11.74 -11.38 -3.06
CA MET A 330 -12.62 -10.22 -3.27
C MET A 330 -13.19 -9.64 -1.98
N ASP A 331 -13.19 -10.43 -0.90
CA ASP A 331 -13.55 -10.00 0.45
C ASP A 331 -12.34 -9.46 1.25
N GLY A 332 -11.20 -9.26 0.57
CA GLY A 332 -10.01 -8.59 1.10
C GLY A 332 -8.94 -9.54 1.64
N GLU A 333 -8.98 -10.85 1.36
CA GLU A 333 -7.89 -11.79 1.73
C GLU A 333 -6.76 -11.74 0.69
N ILE A 334 -6.02 -10.62 0.67
CA ILE A 334 -4.93 -10.40 -0.28
C ILE A 334 -3.54 -10.49 0.36
N ASP A 335 -3.46 -10.73 1.67
CA ASP A 335 -2.19 -10.76 2.40
C ASP A 335 -1.19 -11.75 1.79
N GLY A 336 -1.63 -12.96 1.42
CA GLY A 336 -0.76 -13.96 0.80
C GLY A 336 -0.10 -13.50 -0.51
N PHE A 337 -0.77 -12.64 -1.29
CA PHE A 337 -0.18 -12.05 -2.49
C PHE A 337 0.84 -10.97 -2.17
N ILE A 338 0.52 -10.11 -1.21
CA ILE A 338 1.40 -9.05 -0.71
C ILE A 338 2.68 -9.66 -0.14
N ASP A 339 2.55 -10.63 0.75
CA ASP A 339 3.67 -11.32 1.41
C ASP A 339 4.57 -12.03 0.40
N SER A 340 3.97 -12.77 -0.55
CA SER A 340 4.72 -13.45 -1.59
C SER A 340 5.54 -12.48 -2.44
N TYR A 341 4.97 -11.30 -2.74
CA TYR A 341 5.67 -10.27 -3.50
C TYR A 341 6.80 -9.64 -2.68
N LEU A 342 6.56 -9.25 -1.43
CA LEU A 342 7.58 -8.68 -0.57
C LEU A 342 8.75 -9.64 -0.36
N ARG A 343 8.48 -10.93 -0.14
CA ARG A 343 9.52 -11.97 -0.04
C ARG A 343 10.29 -12.19 -1.34
N SER A 344 9.66 -11.97 -2.50
CA SER A 344 10.33 -12.12 -3.80
C SER A 344 11.34 -11.02 -4.07
N MET A 345 11.16 -9.83 -3.49
CA MET A 345 12.08 -8.70 -3.64
C MET A 345 13.44 -8.98 -3.01
N ILE A 346 13.48 -9.73 -1.89
CA ILE A 346 14.75 -10.09 -1.24
C ILE A 346 15.61 -11.00 -2.11
N LYS A 347 14.97 -11.96 -2.80
CA LYS A 347 15.69 -12.92 -3.64
C LYS A 347 16.29 -12.30 -4.91
N ALA A 348 15.87 -11.08 -5.23
CA ALA A 348 16.40 -10.35 -6.38
C ALA A 348 17.64 -9.52 -6.04
N ASP A 349 17.87 -9.23 -4.74
CA ASP A 349 19.01 -8.45 -4.24
C ASP A 349 20.19 -9.34 -3.77
N GLU A 350 20.03 -10.68 -3.77
CA GLU A 350 21.10 -11.68 -3.61
C GLU A 350 21.68 -12.11 -4.98
#